data_89ef590a48287c8aef012850e1bf110c
#
_entry.id   89ef590a48287c8aef012850e1bf110c
#
_cell.length_a   1.000
_cell.length_b   1.000
_cell.length_c   1.000
_cell.angle_alpha   90.00
_cell.angle_beta   90.00
_cell.angle_gamma   90.00
#
_symmetry.space_group_name_H-M   'P 1'
#
loop_
_entity.id
_entity.type
_entity.pdbx_description
1 polymer ?
#
loop_
_entity_poly.entity_id
_entity_poly.type
_entity_poly.pdbx_seq_one_letter_code
_entity_poly.pdbx_strand_id
1 'polypeptide(L)'
;MPAADIVRTVTLAASPAVVFDAVTTGTGGWLWPGEVEPRVGGAAGPGGVVTAWRPGRHYANRMEGEGGWFNELDFALEAGDDTEEATRLTYRHSSVFDEGQVPGVEEHTDFYLHTLAEYVAWFRGREATFTSVDAPESSRAAGSAARVLQALDLADDVEVGDAVVVDLPGVGPVAAGLSYRTASFVGLRTASALVRVFGREAWGAGVSVSVHDFADGADAAATGSAWQRWLDDLFS
;
A
#
# COMPACT_ATOMS: atom_id res chain seq x y z
N MET A 1 26.87 4.67 -1.78
CA MET A 1 26.08 4.55 -3.05
C MET A 1 25.43 5.90 -3.32
N PRO A 2 25.17 6.32 -4.55
CA PRO A 2 24.45 7.58 -4.81
C PRO A 2 23.01 7.45 -4.33
N ALA A 3 22.46 8.55 -3.82
CA ALA A 3 21.03 8.64 -3.56
C ALA A 3 20.27 8.69 -4.88
N ALA A 4 19.08 8.10 -4.93
CA ALA A 4 18.18 8.15 -6.06
C ALA A 4 16.80 8.65 -5.61
N ASP A 5 16.11 9.29 -6.54
CA ASP A 5 14.75 9.80 -6.33
C ASP A 5 13.76 9.05 -7.22
N ILE A 6 12.70 8.55 -6.62
CA ILE A 6 11.51 8.06 -7.32
C ILE A 6 10.43 9.12 -7.18
N VAL A 7 10.02 9.71 -8.29
CA VAL A 7 9.00 10.77 -8.30
C VAL A 7 7.77 10.29 -9.06
N ARG A 8 6.60 10.50 -8.45
CA ARG A 8 5.29 10.21 -9.06
C ARG A 8 4.35 11.39 -8.86
N THR A 9 3.51 11.63 -9.85
CA THR A 9 2.41 12.61 -9.73
C THR A 9 1.11 11.89 -10.03
N VAL A 10 0.17 11.96 -9.11
CA VAL A 10 -1.15 11.34 -9.23
C VAL A 10 -2.25 12.34 -8.89
N THR A 11 -3.41 12.19 -9.53
CA THR A 11 -4.62 12.95 -9.19
C THR A 11 -5.52 12.07 -8.34
N LEU A 12 -5.89 12.56 -7.16
CA LEU A 12 -6.73 11.88 -6.18
C LEU A 12 -8.09 12.55 -6.11
N ALA A 13 -9.17 11.77 -6.06
CA ALA A 13 -10.56 12.25 -5.98
C ALA A 13 -10.95 12.63 -4.54
N ALA A 14 -10.20 13.53 -3.94
CA ALA A 14 -10.43 14.07 -2.61
C ALA A 14 -9.72 15.43 -2.47
N SER A 15 -10.23 16.30 -1.59
CA SER A 15 -9.61 17.60 -1.33
C SER A 15 -8.21 17.47 -0.71
N PRO A 16 -7.33 18.47 -0.86
CA PRO A 16 -5.99 18.46 -0.28
C PRO A 16 -5.98 18.22 1.23
N ALA A 17 -6.98 18.65 1.96
CA ALA A 17 -7.10 18.39 3.40
C ALA A 17 -7.30 16.89 3.68
N VAL A 18 -8.22 16.24 2.96
CA VAL A 18 -8.48 14.79 3.09
C VAL A 18 -7.25 13.97 2.71
N VAL A 19 -6.56 14.34 1.63
CA VAL A 19 -5.33 13.63 1.22
C VAL A 19 -4.22 13.85 2.24
N PHE A 20 -4.09 15.06 2.80
CA PHE A 20 -3.12 15.34 3.85
C PHE A 20 -3.34 14.47 5.10
N ASP A 21 -4.59 14.34 5.54
CA ASP A 21 -4.95 13.46 6.66
C ASP A 21 -4.62 11.99 6.32
N ALA A 22 -4.91 11.54 5.09
CA ALA A 22 -4.61 10.18 4.65
C ALA A 22 -3.10 9.86 4.68
N VAL A 23 -2.23 10.80 4.23
CA VAL A 23 -0.78 10.57 4.18
C VAL A 23 -0.06 10.86 5.51
N THR A 24 -0.77 11.33 6.52
CA THR A 24 -0.24 11.61 7.86
C THR A 24 -0.85 10.67 8.91
N THR A 25 -1.99 11.00 9.48
CA THR A 25 -2.63 10.23 10.55
C THR A 25 -3.44 9.04 10.04
N GLY A 26 -3.83 9.03 8.78
CA GLY A 26 -4.65 8.00 8.13
C GLY A 26 -3.87 6.90 7.41
N THR A 27 -2.56 6.78 7.62
CA THR A 27 -1.70 5.81 6.88
C THR A 27 -2.17 4.37 7.02
N GLY A 28 -2.74 3.98 8.17
CA GLY A 28 -3.30 2.65 8.39
C GLY A 28 -4.42 2.25 7.43
N GLY A 29 -5.06 3.21 6.76
CA GLY A 29 -6.10 2.94 5.76
C GLY A 29 -5.59 2.48 4.39
N TRP A 30 -4.30 2.66 4.09
CA TRP A 30 -3.78 2.34 2.75
C TRP A 30 -2.33 1.84 2.72
N LEU A 31 -1.57 2.02 3.80
CA LEU A 31 -0.17 1.61 3.91
C LEU A 31 -0.05 0.69 5.14
N TRP A 32 0.53 1.15 6.21
CA TRP A 32 0.57 0.52 7.51
C TRP A 32 0.27 1.55 8.60
N PRO A 33 -0.27 1.13 9.75
CA PRO A 33 -0.49 2.04 10.87
C PRO A 33 0.83 2.70 11.31
N GLY A 34 0.79 4.01 11.49
CA GLY A 34 1.92 4.78 11.97
C GLY A 34 1.46 6.04 12.71
N GLU A 35 2.22 6.44 13.70
CA GLU A 35 1.97 7.68 14.41
C GLU A 35 2.88 8.79 13.87
N VAL A 36 2.32 9.99 13.73
CA VAL A 36 3.04 11.18 13.27
C VAL A 36 2.75 12.32 14.22
N GLU A 37 3.79 12.91 14.81
CA GLU A 37 3.63 14.16 15.56
C GLU A 37 3.45 15.35 14.60
N PRO A 38 2.37 16.16 14.73
CA PRO A 38 1.97 17.17 13.75
C PRO A 38 2.84 18.45 13.80
N ARG A 39 4.15 18.32 13.67
CA ARG A 39 5.11 19.45 13.67
C ARG A 39 6.44 19.04 13.05
N VAL A 40 7.15 19.99 12.47
CA VAL A 40 8.56 19.79 12.06
C VAL A 40 9.41 19.44 13.28
N GLY A 41 10.27 18.43 13.14
CA GLY A 41 11.07 17.84 14.20
C GLY A 41 10.31 16.86 15.10
N GLY A 42 9.02 16.62 14.84
CA GLY A 42 8.23 15.59 15.51
C GLY A 42 8.56 14.19 15.02
N ALA A 43 8.17 13.15 15.77
CA ALA A 43 8.33 11.77 15.37
C ALA A 43 7.44 11.40 14.17
N ALA A 44 7.93 10.54 13.30
CA ALA A 44 7.21 9.96 12.15
C ALA A 44 7.49 8.46 12.05
N GLY A 45 6.76 7.69 12.82
CA GLY A 45 7.03 6.26 12.98
C GLY A 45 8.36 5.95 13.68
N PRO A 46 8.80 4.69 13.70
CA PRO A 46 10.04 4.27 14.35
C PRO A 46 11.28 4.88 13.68
N GLY A 47 11.98 5.76 14.40
CA GLY A 47 13.23 6.38 13.94
C GLY A 47 13.09 7.48 12.89
N GLY A 48 11.88 7.78 12.44
CA GLY A 48 11.61 8.86 11.49
C GLY A 48 11.35 10.19 12.17
N VAL A 49 11.65 11.28 11.47
CA VAL A 49 11.44 12.66 11.90
C VAL A 49 10.69 13.43 10.81
N VAL A 50 9.69 14.21 11.20
CA VAL A 50 8.96 15.10 10.29
C VAL A 50 9.88 16.24 9.85
N THR A 51 10.12 16.37 8.55
CA THR A 51 10.98 17.41 7.95
C THR A 51 10.16 18.55 7.34
N ALA A 52 8.90 18.29 6.95
CA ALA A 52 7.96 19.32 6.52
C ALA A 52 6.56 19.05 7.08
N TRP A 53 5.89 20.12 7.54
CA TRP A 53 4.51 20.05 8.03
C TRP A 53 3.76 21.32 7.66
N ARG A 54 2.91 21.24 6.63
CA ARG A 54 2.02 22.32 6.18
C ARG A 54 0.66 21.71 5.86
N PRO A 55 -0.29 21.73 6.81
CA PRO A 55 -1.59 21.07 6.66
C PRO A 55 -2.26 21.38 5.32
N GLY A 56 -2.74 20.33 4.65
CA GLY A 56 -3.36 20.38 3.34
C GLY A 56 -2.42 20.75 2.17
N ARG A 57 -1.11 20.85 2.38
CA ARG A 57 -0.17 21.27 1.32
C ARG A 57 1.12 20.47 1.23
N HIS A 58 1.73 20.13 2.37
CA HIS A 58 3.04 19.51 2.32
C HIS A 58 3.32 18.73 3.59
N TYR A 59 3.68 17.49 3.44
CA TYR A 59 4.21 16.62 4.48
C TYR A 59 5.47 15.95 3.98
N ALA A 60 6.52 15.92 4.81
CA ALA A 60 7.69 15.11 4.55
C ALA A 60 8.24 14.53 5.85
N ASN A 61 8.82 13.35 5.75
CA ASN A 61 9.54 12.72 6.84
C ASN A 61 10.83 12.09 6.34
N ARG A 62 11.79 11.95 7.26
CA ARG A 62 13.08 11.35 6.96
C ARG A 62 13.54 10.48 8.10
N MET A 63 14.05 9.32 7.74
CA MET A 63 14.75 8.40 8.63
C MET A 63 16.21 8.35 8.21
N GLU A 64 17.14 8.32 9.15
CA GLU A 64 18.58 8.20 8.92
C GLU A 64 19.10 6.93 9.57
N GLY A 65 20.08 6.30 8.93
CA GLY A 65 20.74 5.08 9.37
C GLY A 65 22.27 5.20 9.33
N GLU A 66 22.92 4.11 9.60
CA GLU A 66 24.38 4.03 9.58
C GLU A 66 24.96 4.23 8.18
N GLY A 67 26.22 4.67 8.09
CA GLY A 67 26.95 4.81 6.81
C GLY A 67 26.39 5.90 5.89
N GLY A 68 25.55 6.82 6.40
CA GLY A 68 24.94 7.88 5.60
C GLY A 68 23.70 7.40 4.82
N TRP A 69 23.17 6.22 5.14
CA TRP A 69 21.89 5.78 4.63
C TRP A 69 20.75 6.66 5.13
N PHE A 70 19.79 6.95 4.28
CA PHE A 70 18.56 7.64 4.64
C PHE A 70 17.39 7.16 3.81
N ASN A 71 16.19 7.43 4.31
CA ASN A 71 14.93 7.24 3.59
C ASN A 71 14.06 8.47 3.84
N GLU A 72 13.68 9.18 2.79
CA GLU A 72 12.87 10.38 2.85
C GLU A 72 11.64 10.23 1.97
N LEU A 73 10.47 10.49 2.54
CA LEU A 73 9.20 10.52 1.83
C LEU A 73 8.66 11.94 1.88
N ASP A 74 8.36 12.49 0.70
CA ASP A 74 7.87 13.85 0.53
C ASP A 74 6.54 13.84 -0.25
N PHE A 75 5.52 14.50 0.28
CA PHE A 75 4.18 14.59 -0.25
C PHE A 75 3.79 16.04 -0.43
N ALA A 76 3.88 16.57 -1.65
CA ALA A 76 3.43 17.91 -2.00
C ALA A 76 2.01 17.83 -2.60
N LEU A 77 1.09 18.61 -2.05
CA LEU A 77 -0.32 18.60 -2.41
C LEU A 77 -0.75 19.96 -2.97
N GLU A 78 -1.41 19.92 -4.11
CA GLU A 78 -2.01 21.08 -4.77
C GLU A 78 -3.49 20.76 -5.06
N ALA A 79 -4.35 21.78 -5.05
CA ALA A 79 -5.72 21.61 -5.54
C ALA A 79 -5.68 21.17 -7.01
N GLY A 80 -6.57 20.28 -7.38
CA GLY A 80 -6.69 19.85 -8.76
C GLY A 80 -7.18 20.98 -9.67
N ASP A 81 -6.80 20.91 -10.93
CA ASP A 81 -7.10 21.96 -11.90
C ASP A 81 -8.61 22.12 -12.17
N ASP A 82 -9.39 21.04 -12.01
CA ASP A 82 -10.79 21.01 -12.40
C ASP A 82 -11.78 21.21 -11.23
N THR A 83 -11.40 20.87 -10.00
CA THR A 83 -12.27 21.01 -8.82
C THR A 83 -11.45 21.12 -7.52
N GLU A 84 -11.99 21.84 -6.51
CA GLU A 84 -11.45 21.85 -5.15
C GLU A 84 -11.56 20.48 -4.44
N GLU A 85 -12.32 19.55 -5.01
CA GLU A 85 -12.49 18.17 -4.50
C GLU A 85 -11.49 17.18 -5.11
N ALA A 86 -10.54 17.65 -5.91
CA ALA A 86 -9.42 16.84 -6.39
C ALA A 86 -8.10 17.36 -5.86
N THR A 87 -7.14 16.48 -5.71
CA THR A 87 -5.77 16.80 -5.29
C THR A 87 -4.78 16.26 -6.30
N ARG A 88 -3.90 17.11 -6.76
CA ARG A 88 -2.67 16.72 -7.44
C ARG A 88 -1.60 16.48 -6.38
N LEU A 89 -1.25 15.22 -6.18
CA LEU A 89 -0.19 14.81 -5.27
C LEU A 89 1.08 14.57 -6.07
N THR A 90 2.17 15.28 -5.71
CA THR A 90 3.53 14.93 -6.13
C THR A 90 4.21 14.23 -4.96
N TYR A 91 4.49 12.95 -5.15
CA TYR A 91 5.21 12.11 -4.21
C TYR A 91 6.66 11.96 -4.63
N ARG A 92 7.59 12.10 -3.69
CA ARG A 92 9.01 11.80 -3.88
C ARG A 92 9.48 10.85 -2.79
N HIS A 93 10.14 9.79 -3.21
CA HIS A 93 10.87 8.88 -2.35
C HIS A 93 12.35 8.99 -2.66
N SER A 94 13.12 9.57 -1.76
CA SER A 94 14.56 9.74 -1.86
C SER A 94 15.25 8.80 -0.88
N SER A 95 16.16 7.97 -1.36
CA SER A 95 16.90 7.03 -0.51
C SER A 95 18.22 6.60 -1.16
N VAL A 96 19.03 5.90 -0.39
CA VAL A 96 20.21 5.18 -0.90
C VAL A 96 19.77 3.75 -1.19
N PHE A 97 19.56 3.45 -2.47
CA PHE A 97 19.15 2.12 -2.94
C PHE A 97 20.36 1.32 -3.47
N ASP A 98 20.31 0.00 -3.32
CA ASP A 98 21.19 -0.90 -4.06
C ASP A 98 20.80 -0.90 -5.55
N GLU A 99 21.78 -1.10 -6.46
CA GLU A 99 21.55 -0.99 -7.92
C GLU A 99 20.40 -1.85 -8.45
N GLY A 100 20.11 -2.99 -7.86
CA GLY A 100 19.01 -3.87 -8.27
C GLY A 100 17.65 -3.57 -7.63
N GLN A 101 17.58 -2.68 -6.66
CA GLN A 101 16.35 -2.43 -5.88
C GLN A 101 15.41 -1.42 -6.53
N VAL A 102 15.91 -0.49 -7.31
CA VAL A 102 15.13 0.64 -7.84
C VAL A 102 13.87 0.20 -8.57
N PRO A 103 13.89 -0.76 -9.52
CA PRO A 103 12.67 -1.19 -10.21
C PRO A 103 11.61 -1.73 -9.24
N GLY A 104 12.03 -2.52 -8.25
CA GLY A 104 11.11 -3.03 -7.23
C GLY A 104 10.50 -1.94 -6.38
N VAL A 105 11.27 -0.92 -5.98
CA VAL A 105 10.77 0.21 -5.21
C VAL A 105 9.81 1.07 -6.04
N GLU A 106 10.07 1.25 -7.34
CA GLU A 106 9.16 1.94 -8.26
C GLU A 106 7.80 1.24 -8.35
N GLU A 107 7.78 -0.08 -8.58
CA GLU A 107 6.53 -0.85 -8.65
C GLU A 107 5.77 -0.82 -7.31
N HIS A 108 6.46 -0.93 -6.18
CA HIS A 108 5.85 -0.77 -4.85
C HIS A 108 5.25 0.63 -4.67
N THR A 109 5.97 1.67 -5.09
CA THR A 109 5.49 3.05 -5.03
C THR A 109 4.21 3.23 -5.82
N ASP A 110 4.16 2.72 -7.06
CA ASP A 110 2.98 2.79 -7.90
C ASP A 110 1.78 2.06 -7.27
N PHE A 111 2.01 0.88 -6.68
CA PHE A 111 0.97 0.12 -5.99
C PHE A 111 0.47 0.79 -4.71
N TYR A 112 1.37 1.38 -3.91
CA TYR A 112 0.98 2.12 -2.71
C TYR A 112 0.19 3.39 -3.05
N LEU A 113 0.60 4.15 -4.06
CA LEU A 113 -0.14 5.34 -4.50
C LEU A 113 -1.50 4.98 -5.09
N HIS A 114 -1.62 3.85 -5.79
CA HIS A 114 -2.92 3.31 -6.19
C HIS A 114 -3.77 2.93 -4.98
N THR A 115 -3.20 2.31 -3.95
CA THR A 115 -3.92 1.97 -2.72
C THR A 115 -4.41 3.22 -1.98
N LEU A 116 -3.60 4.28 -1.95
CA LEU A 116 -4.02 5.59 -1.45
C LEU A 116 -5.22 6.14 -2.24
N ALA A 117 -5.19 6.05 -3.59
CA ALA A 117 -6.29 6.50 -4.43
C ALA A 117 -7.59 5.74 -4.12
N GLU A 118 -7.52 4.41 -3.95
CA GLU A 118 -8.66 3.57 -3.55
C GLU A 118 -9.18 3.95 -2.15
N TYR A 119 -8.28 4.18 -1.18
CA TYR A 119 -8.66 4.58 0.17
C TYR A 119 -9.41 5.92 0.18
N VAL A 120 -8.86 6.96 -0.44
CA VAL A 120 -9.49 8.29 -0.42
C VAL A 120 -10.79 8.34 -1.24
N ALA A 121 -10.93 7.49 -2.25
CA ALA A 121 -12.15 7.42 -3.05
C ALA A 121 -13.30 6.68 -2.32
N TRP A 122 -12.99 5.59 -1.61
CA TRP A 122 -14.01 4.65 -1.13
C TRP A 122 -14.10 4.52 0.39
N PHE A 123 -13.01 4.80 1.12
CA PHE A 123 -12.93 4.53 2.56
C PHE A 123 -12.41 5.72 3.37
N ARG A 124 -12.30 6.90 2.75
CA ARG A 124 -11.76 8.10 3.42
C ARG A 124 -12.39 8.36 4.78
N GLY A 125 -11.58 8.68 5.76
CA GLY A 125 -12.02 8.97 7.13
C GLY A 125 -12.48 7.77 7.93
N ARG A 126 -12.38 6.54 7.37
CA ARG A 126 -12.62 5.30 8.11
C ARG A 126 -11.30 4.75 8.63
N GLU A 127 -11.30 4.28 9.87
CA GLU A 127 -10.20 3.52 10.42
C GLU A 127 -10.22 2.09 9.86
N ALA A 128 -9.05 1.58 9.49
CA ALA A 128 -8.89 0.20 9.06
C ALA A 128 -8.30 -0.65 10.18
N THR A 129 -8.83 -1.85 10.35
CA THR A 129 -8.14 -2.93 11.02
C THR A 129 -7.12 -3.51 10.04
N PHE A 130 -5.83 -3.22 10.26
CA PHE A 130 -4.75 -3.61 9.37
C PHE A 130 -4.21 -5.00 9.74
N THR A 131 -4.04 -5.83 8.72
CA THR A 131 -3.41 -7.15 8.82
C THR A 131 -2.36 -7.29 7.73
N SER A 132 -1.21 -7.86 8.05
CA SER A 132 -0.20 -8.24 7.07
C SER A 132 0.38 -9.59 7.42
N VAL A 133 0.52 -10.46 6.42
CA VAL A 133 1.08 -11.81 6.56
C VAL A 133 2.07 -12.08 5.43
N ASP A 134 3.13 -12.80 5.75
CA ASP A 134 4.11 -13.27 4.78
C ASP A 134 3.93 -14.77 4.53
N ALA A 135 4.01 -15.15 3.26
CA ALA A 135 4.00 -16.56 2.88
C ALA A 135 5.34 -17.23 3.25
N PRO A 136 5.37 -18.58 3.35
CA PRO A 136 6.59 -19.34 3.59
C PRO A 136 7.71 -19.02 2.60
N GLU A 137 8.96 -19.34 2.98
CA GLU A 137 10.14 -19.08 2.16
C GLU A 137 10.07 -19.70 0.77
N SER A 138 9.37 -20.83 0.61
CA SER A 138 9.07 -21.47 -0.68
C SER A 138 8.36 -20.55 -1.67
N SER A 139 7.65 -19.51 -1.20
CA SER A 139 7.00 -18.50 -2.04
C SER A 139 7.97 -17.53 -2.75
N ARG A 140 9.28 -17.66 -2.51
CA ARG A 140 10.31 -16.95 -3.30
C ARG A 140 10.55 -17.57 -4.66
N ALA A 141 9.98 -18.75 -4.94
CA ALA A 141 10.09 -19.40 -6.23
C ALA A 141 9.35 -18.60 -7.31
N ALA A 142 9.90 -18.63 -8.53
CA ALA A 142 9.27 -17.98 -9.68
C ALA A 142 7.86 -18.53 -9.92
N GLY A 143 6.91 -17.63 -10.21
CA GLY A 143 5.50 -17.98 -10.42
C GLY A 143 4.64 -18.04 -9.17
N SER A 144 5.19 -17.71 -8.00
CA SER A 144 4.44 -17.72 -6.74
C SER A 144 3.30 -16.70 -6.70
N ALA A 145 3.48 -15.51 -7.27
CA ALA A 145 2.39 -14.54 -7.41
C ALA A 145 1.25 -15.11 -8.26
N ALA A 146 1.55 -15.71 -9.42
CA ALA A 146 0.56 -16.32 -10.28
C ALA A 146 -0.20 -17.48 -9.59
N ARG A 147 0.50 -18.25 -8.74
CA ARG A 147 -0.13 -19.32 -7.93
C ARG A 147 -1.16 -18.76 -6.94
N VAL A 148 -0.88 -17.62 -6.31
CA VAL A 148 -1.84 -16.93 -5.44
C VAL A 148 -3.06 -16.47 -6.22
N LEU A 149 -2.88 -15.86 -7.41
CA LEU A 149 -3.98 -15.40 -8.25
C LEU A 149 -4.88 -16.56 -8.68
N GLN A 150 -4.28 -17.67 -9.11
CA GLN A 150 -5.02 -18.87 -9.46
C GLN A 150 -5.82 -19.44 -8.28
N ALA A 151 -5.23 -19.43 -7.07
CA ALA A 151 -5.89 -19.91 -5.87
C ALA A 151 -7.01 -18.96 -5.36
N LEU A 152 -7.00 -17.70 -5.78
CA LEU A 152 -8.07 -16.73 -5.57
C LEU A 152 -9.10 -16.73 -6.72
N ASP A 153 -9.00 -17.66 -7.67
CA ASP A 153 -9.87 -17.77 -8.85
C ASP A 153 -9.85 -16.52 -9.75
N LEU A 154 -8.70 -15.84 -9.79
CA LEU A 154 -8.48 -14.67 -10.64
C LEU A 154 -7.86 -15.09 -11.97
N ALA A 155 -8.71 -15.39 -12.95
CA ALA A 155 -8.30 -15.77 -14.29
C ALA A 155 -7.46 -14.69 -15.00
N ASP A 156 -6.65 -15.10 -15.98
CA ASP A 156 -5.74 -14.21 -16.69
C ASP A 156 -6.46 -13.17 -17.58
N ASP A 157 -7.69 -13.46 -17.99
CA ASP A 157 -8.54 -12.60 -18.81
C ASP A 157 -9.36 -11.57 -18.04
N VAL A 158 -9.28 -11.58 -16.69
CA VAL A 158 -9.93 -10.55 -15.86
C VAL A 158 -9.10 -9.27 -15.92
N GLU A 159 -9.74 -8.17 -16.30
CA GLU A 159 -9.11 -6.85 -16.46
C GLU A 159 -9.31 -5.95 -15.23
N VAL A 160 -8.43 -4.97 -15.05
CA VAL A 160 -8.60 -3.93 -14.03
C VAL A 160 -9.88 -3.16 -14.28
N GLY A 161 -10.72 -3.05 -13.26
CA GLY A 161 -12.06 -2.46 -13.32
C GLY A 161 -13.19 -3.49 -13.29
N ASP A 162 -12.89 -4.76 -13.59
CA ASP A 162 -13.89 -5.81 -13.58
C ASP A 162 -14.37 -6.14 -12.15
N ALA A 163 -15.64 -6.52 -12.09
CA ALA A 163 -16.24 -7.13 -10.91
C ALA A 163 -15.99 -8.64 -10.93
N VAL A 164 -15.46 -9.16 -9.83
CA VAL A 164 -15.14 -10.59 -9.66
C VAL A 164 -15.78 -11.12 -8.38
N VAL A 165 -15.90 -12.43 -8.28
CA VAL A 165 -16.17 -13.12 -7.02
C VAL A 165 -14.91 -13.88 -6.65
N VAL A 166 -14.36 -13.59 -5.47
CA VAL A 166 -13.14 -14.21 -4.95
C VAL A 166 -13.44 -14.91 -3.63
N ASP A 167 -12.82 -16.06 -3.41
CA ASP A 167 -12.92 -16.79 -2.14
C ASP A 167 -11.80 -16.33 -1.21
N LEU A 168 -12.11 -15.37 -0.33
CA LEU A 168 -11.12 -14.80 0.58
C LEU A 168 -10.98 -15.65 1.86
N PRO A 169 -9.76 -15.99 2.28
CA PRO A 169 -9.50 -16.75 3.50
C PRO A 169 -10.18 -16.15 4.73
N GLY A 170 -10.99 -16.97 5.41
CA GLY A 170 -11.74 -16.58 6.61
C GLY A 170 -13.04 -15.79 6.35
N VAL A 171 -13.30 -15.40 5.11
CA VAL A 171 -14.52 -14.68 4.68
C VAL A 171 -15.40 -15.56 3.80
N GLY A 172 -14.80 -16.33 2.89
CA GLY A 172 -15.50 -17.08 1.85
C GLY A 172 -15.72 -16.26 0.59
N PRO A 173 -16.64 -16.71 -0.31
CA PRO A 173 -16.92 -16.02 -1.56
C PRO A 173 -17.44 -14.59 -1.32
N VAL A 174 -16.79 -13.60 -1.89
CA VAL A 174 -17.15 -12.18 -1.78
C VAL A 174 -17.01 -11.46 -3.12
N ALA A 175 -17.95 -10.55 -3.40
CA ALA A 175 -17.84 -9.66 -4.56
C ALA A 175 -16.72 -8.64 -4.33
N ALA A 176 -15.84 -8.50 -5.32
CA ALA A 176 -14.74 -7.55 -5.31
C ALA A 176 -14.58 -6.90 -6.69
N GLY A 177 -13.97 -5.74 -6.74
CA GLY A 177 -13.44 -5.15 -7.97
C GLY A 177 -11.94 -5.43 -8.04
N LEU A 178 -11.45 -5.88 -9.18
CA LEU A 178 -10.03 -5.93 -9.46
C LEU A 178 -9.54 -4.51 -9.70
N SER A 179 -8.92 -3.89 -8.69
CA SER A 179 -8.53 -2.47 -8.75
C SER A 179 -7.12 -2.25 -9.30
N TYR A 180 -6.25 -3.24 -9.20
CA TYR A 180 -4.87 -3.18 -9.66
C TYR A 180 -4.35 -4.55 -10.05
N ARG A 181 -3.57 -4.64 -11.15
CA ARG A 181 -2.92 -5.88 -11.57
C ARG A 181 -1.65 -5.58 -12.35
N THR A 182 -0.54 -6.15 -11.91
CA THR A 182 0.71 -6.28 -12.66
C THR A 182 1.20 -7.74 -12.56
N ALA A 183 2.38 -8.02 -13.07
CA ALA A 183 2.99 -9.34 -12.87
C ALA A 183 3.32 -9.62 -11.39
N SER A 184 3.55 -8.56 -10.60
CA SER A 184 4.00 -8.64 -9.21
C SER A 184 2.91 -8.30 -8.19
N PHE A 185 1.93 -7.46 -8.54
CA PHE A 185 0.99 -6.90 -7.56
C PHE A 185 -0.46 -7.02 -8.00
N VAL A 186 -1.33 -7.35 -7.04
CA VAL A 186 -2.77 -7.36 -7.23
C VAL A 186 -3.48 -6.62 -6.11
N GLY A 187 -4.40 -5.75 -6.49
CA GLY A 187 -5.29 -5.03 -5.60
C GLY A 187 -6.74 -5.42 -5.82
N LEU A 188 -7.41 -5.85 -4.75
CA LEU A 188 -8.84 -6.10 -4.73
C LEU A 188 -9.51 -5.10 -3.81
N ARG A 189 -10.70 -4.64 -4.18
CA ARG A 189 -11.56 -3.81 -3.35
C ARG A 189 -12.91 -4.50 -3.18
N THR A 190 -13.25 -4.83 -1.94
CA THR A 190 -14.59 -5.30 -1.55
C THR A 190 -15.43 -4.12 -1.05
N ALA A 191 -16.65 -4.37 -0.60
CA ALA A 191 -17.49 -3.35 0.02
C ALA A 191 -16.91 -2.76 1.32
N SER A 192 -16.05 -3.52 2.00
CA SER A 192 -15.49 -3.14 3.31
C SER A 192 -13.98 -3.31 3.45
N ALA A 193 -13.26 -3.74 2.42
CA ALA A 193 -11.82 -3.99 2.56
C ALA A 193 -11.04 -3.69 1.29
N LEU A 194 -9.75 -3.38 1.48
CA LEU A 194 -8.72 -3.39 0.45
C LEU A 194 -7.79 -4.57 0.71
N VAL A 195 -7.73 -5.52 -0.22
CA VAL A 195 -6.81 -6.66 -0.17
C VAL A 195 -5.67 -6.44 -1.16
N ARG A 196 -4.45 -6.59 -0.71
CA ARG A 196 -3.23 -6.31 -1.47
C ARG A 196 -2.32 -7.54 -1.45
N VAL A 197 -2.05 -8.09 -2.63
CA VAL A 197 -1.11 -9.19 -2.84
C VAL A 197 0.19 -8.64 -3.41
N PHE A 198 1.29 -8.95 -2.76
CA PHE A 198 2.63 -8.55 -3.14
C PHE A 198 3.42 -9.80 -3.56
N GLY A 199 3.64 -9.99 -4.86
CA GLY A 199 4.53 -11.00 -5.42
C GLY A 199 5.90 -10.38 -5.65
N ARG A 200 6.88 -10.75 -4.85
CA ARG A 200 8.20 -10.11 -4.83
C ARG A 200 9.33 -11.07 -5.22
N GLU A 201 8.98 -12.23 -5.78
CA GLU A 201 9.94 -13.25 -6.19
C GLU A 201 10.96 -12.76 -7.21
N ALA A 202 10.60 -11.80 -8.07
CA ALA A 202 11.53 -11.17 -9.02
C ALA A 202 12.68 -10.43 -8.32
N TRP A 203 12.49 -10.04 -7.06
CA TRP A 203 13.49 -9.35 -6.22
C TRP A 203 13.99 -10.23 -5.07
N GLY A 204 13.77 -11.54 -5.15
CA GLY A 204 14.26 -12.52 -4.15
C GLY A 204 13.51 -12.50 -2.82
N ALA A 205 12.37 -11.80 -2.74
CA ALA A 205 11.49 -11.83 -1.57
C ALA A 205 10.26 -12.73 -1.82
N GLY A 206 9.61 -13.17 -0.75
CA GLY A 206 8.41 -14.00 -0.85
C GLY A 206 7.14 -13.19 -1.12
N VAL A 207 6.05 -13.91 -1.31
CA VAL A 207 4.71 -13.33 -1.40
C VAL A 207 4.28 -12.82 -0.02
N SER A 208 3.58 -11.70 0.01
CA SER A 208 2.84 -11.26 1.19
C SER A 208 1.45 -10.75 0.82
N VAL A 209 0.57 -10.73 1.82
CA VAL A 209 -0.77 -10.18 1.69
C VAL A 209 -0.99 -9.16 2.79
N SER A 210 -1.56 -8.00 2.45
CA SER A 210 -2.10 -7.08 3.43
C SER A 210 -3.60 -6.85 3.20
N VAL A 211 -4.32 -6.68 4.30
CA VAL A 211 -5.74 -6.39 4.33
C VAL A 211 -5.98 -5.14 5.18
N HIS A 212 -6.64 -4.15 4.58
CA HIS A 212 -7.17 -3.00 5.29
C HIS A 212 -8.68 -3.23 5.39
N ASP A 213 -9.14 -3.70 6.54
CA ASP A 213 -10.56 -4.01 6.76
C ASP A 213 -11.24 -2.85 7.50
N PHE A 214 -12.26 -2.27 6.86
CA PHE A 214 -13.04 -1.15 7.35
C PHE A 214 -14.39 -1.59 7.94
N ALA A 215 -14.64 -2.89 8.07
CA ALA A 215 -15.88 -3.39 8.69
C ALA A 215 -15.89 -3.11 10.20
N ASP A 216 -17.08 -2.81 10.74
CA ASP A 216 -17.26 -2.73 12.18
C ASP A 216 -16.97 -4.08 12.83
N GLY A 217 -16.10 -4.08 13.86
CA GLY A 217 -15.73 -5.30 14.56
C GLY A 217 -14.74 -6.22 13.81
N ALA A 218 -14.03 -5.69 12.78
CA ALA A 218 -12.96 -6.41 12.12
C ALA A 218 -11.90 -6.90 13.13
N ASP A 219 -11.41 -8.13 12.94
CA ASP A 219 -10.45 -8.79 13.83
C ASP A 219 -9.16 -9.12 13.06
N ALA A 220 -8.09 -8.35 13.33
CA ALA A 220 -6.78 -8.55 12.70
C ALA A 220 -6.19 -9.93 13.00
N ALA A 221 -6.40 -10.47 14.20
CA ALA A 221 -5.84 -11.76 14.59
C ALA A 221 -6.55 -12.91 13.86
N ALA A 222 -7.88 -12.85 13.74
CA ALA A 222 -8.66 -13.83 12.99
C ALA A 222 -8.32 -13.78 11.50
N THR A 223 -8.29 -12.57 10.91
CA THR A 223 -7.93 -12.34 9.50
C THR A 223 -6.50 -12.84 9.22
N GLY A 224 -5.53 -12.44 10.05
CA GLY A 224 -4.13 -12.88 9.91
C GLY A 224 -3.97 -14.39 10.00
N SER A 225 -4.66 -15.02 10.97
CA SER A 225 -4.62 -16.48 11.13
C SER A 225 -5.23 -17.23 9.95
N ALA A 226 -6.29 -16.68 9.32
CA ALA A 226 -6.92 -17.29 8.15
C ALA A 226 -6.01 -17.20 6.93
N TRP A 227 -5.46 -16.02 6.64
CA TRP A 227 -4.52 -15.81 5.55
C TRP A 227 -3.22 -16.59 5.72
N GLN A 228 -2.67 -16.65 6.96
CA GLN A 228 -1.44 -17.40 7.21
C GLN A 228 -1.63 -18.89 6.91
N ARG A 229 -2.69 -19.52 7.43
CA ARG A 229 -2.98 -20.94 7.13
C ARG A 229 -3.16 -21.17 5.64
N TRP A 230 -3.87 -20.31 4.95
CA TRP A 230 -4.10 -20.43 3.52
C TRP A 230 -2.79 -20.33 2.72
N LEU A 231 -1.91 -19.39 3.09
CA LEU A 231 -0.58 -19.26 2.46
C LEU A 231 0.33 -20.44 2.80
N ASP A 232 0.30 -20.94 4.03
CA ASP A 232 1.07 -22.11 4.44
C ASP A 232 0.65 -23.34 3.64
N ASP A 233 -0.65 -23.58 3.50
CA ASP A 233 -1.20 -24.69 2.70
C ASP A 233 -0.87 -24.54 1.22
N LEU A 234 -0.94 -23.30 0.69
CA LEU A 234 -0.64 -23.02 -0.71
C LEU A 234 0.84 -23.24 -1.04
N PHE A 235 1.76 -22.96 -0.13
CA PHE A 235 3.20 -23.04 -0.35
C PHE A 235 3.91 -24.17 0.41
N SER A 236 3.13 -25.15 0.93
CA SER A 236 3.65 -26.37 1.58
C SER A 236 4.37 -27.32 0.58
#